data_47ffc019977e3a9a88a54e1f814edab2
#
_entry.id   47ffc019977e3a9a88a54e1f814edab2
#
_cell.length_a   1.000
_cell.length_b   1.000
_cell.length_c   1.000
_cell.angle_alpha   90.00
_cell.angle_beta   90.00
_cell.angle_gamma   90.00
#
_symmetry.space_group_name_H-M   'P 1'
#
loop_
_entity.id
_entity.type
_entity.pdbx_description
1 polymer ?
#
loop_
_entity_poly.entity_id
_entity_poly.type
_entity_poly.pdbx_seq_one_letter_code
_entity_poly.pdbx_strand_id
1 'polypeptide(L)'
;QFTHKKPLPKFLTLFAGPLFNFILAIVLFIGLAYYHGTPTTTVGDLAKGYPAEKAGLKAGDKIEQIGNHKVKDYNDISNILDKNKSAKTTVKVERDGKMKSIDIEPKKTEIKQTKNKTETVYQIGFKPKAEHTVFKPLVAGVEQFFKAGTLIFTAVVGMIASIFTGGFSLDMLNGPVGIYHNVDS
;
A
#
# COMPACT_ATOMS: atom_id res chain seq x y z
N GLN A 1 -2.79 11.00 -46.55
CA GLN A 1 -2.47 12.33 -45.96
C GLN A 1 -1.45 12.28 -44.82
N PHE A 2 -1.17 11.13 -44.23
CA PHE A 2 -0.21 10.98 -43.10
C PHE A 2 1.27 10.89 -43.56
N THR A 3 1.55 10.62 -44.83
CA THR A 3 2.89 10.25 -45.30
C THR A 3 3.86 11.44 -45.46
N HIS A 4 3.37 12.66 -45.63
CA HIS A 4 4.18 13.86 -45.90
C HIS A 4 4.33 14.83 -44.71
N LYS A 5 3.83 14.51 -43.51
CA LYS A 5 4.00 15.36 -42.29
C LYS A 5 5.32 15.07 -41.59
N LYS A 6 5.93 16.11 -41.02
CA LYS A 6 7.12 16.01 -40.15
C LYS A 6 6.92 14.96 -39.05
N PRO A 7 7.96 14.27 -38.59
CA PRO A 7 7.84 13.15 -37.63
C PRO A 7 7.18 13.57 -36.28
N LEU A 8 7.39 14.81 -35.86
CA LEU A 8 6.87 15.33 -34.58
C LEU A 8 5.34 15.33 -34.48
N PRO A 9 4.56 15.86 -35.49
CA PRO A 9 3.09 15.79 -35.43
C PRO A 9 2.55 14.35 -35.45
N LYS A 10 3.21 13.43 -36.14
CA LYS A 10 2.82 12.00 -36.14
C LYS A 10 3.00 11.38 -34.77
N PHE A 11 4.12 11.66 -34.11
CA PHE A 11 4.40 11.22 -32.76
C PHE A 11 3.38 11.79 -31.77
N LEU A 12 3.10 13.10 -31.84
CA LEU A 12 2.10 13.75 -30.97
C LEU A 12 0.71 13.15 -31.14
N THR A 13 0.28 12.85 -32.37
CA THR A 13 -1.04 12.25 -32.61
C THR A 13 -1.14 10.83 -32.05
N LEU A 14 -0.08 10.02 -32.19
CA LEU A 14 -0.03 8.67 -31.62
C LEU A 14 0.03 8.68 -30.09
N PHE A 15 0.71 9.68 -29.53
CA PHE A 15 0.88 9.80 -28.07
C PHE A 15 -0.31 10.47 -27.38
N ALA A 16 -1.12 11.25 -28.11
CA ALA A 16 -2.24 12.00 -27.56
C ALA A 16 -3.29 11.09 -26.89
N GLY A 17 -3.59 9.94 -27.47
CA GLY A 17 -4.53 8.98 -26.91
C GLY A 17 -4.08 8.43 -25.54
N PRO A 18 -2.89 7.79 -25.46
CA PRO A 18 -2.34 7.34 -24.19
C PRO A 18 -2.16 8.45 -23.17
N LEU A 19 -1.70 9.64 -23.60
CA LEU A 19 -1.51 10.79 -22.71
C LEU A 19 -2.83 11.26 -22.09
N PHE A 20 -3.90 11.35 -22.91
CA PHE A 20 -5.22 11.74 -22.40
C PHE A 20 -5.77 10.73 -21.39
N ASN A 21 -5.63 9.44 -21.64
CA ASN A 21 -6.01 8.39 -20.69
C ASN A 21 -5.22 8.52 -19.38
N PHE A 22 -3.95 8.89 -19.46
CA PHE A 22 -3.10 9.11 -18.30
C PHE A 22 -3.58 10.30 -17.44
N ILE A 23 -3.87 11.42 -18.11
CA ILE A 23 -4.41 12.62 -17.46
C ILE A 23 -5.75 12.32 -16.81
N LEU A 24 -6.65 11.63 -17.52
CA LEU A 24 -7.95 11.23 -16.98
C LEU A 24 -7.80 10.33 -15.75
N ALA A 25 -6.92 9.35 -15.81
CA ALA A 25 -6.63 8.47 -14.67
C ALA A 25 -6.13 9.25 -13.45
N ILE A 26 -5.22 10.22 -13.65
CA ILE A 26 -4.72 11.09 -12.57
C ILE A 26 -5.86 11.88 -11.94
N VAL A 27 -6.71 12.51 -12.74
CA VAL A 27 -7.86 13.29 -12.25
C VAL A 27 -8.81 12.43 -11.43
N LEU A 28 -9.16 11.24 -11.94
CA LEU A 28 -10.02 10.30 -11.21
C LEU A 28 -9.36 9.81 -9.91
N PHE A 29 -8.06 9.53 -9.93
CA PHE A 29 -7.31 9.11 -8.73
C PHE A 29 -7.28 10.21 -7.66
N ILE A 30 -7.07 11.47 -8.06
CA ILE A 30 -7.09 12.61 -7.14
C ILE A 30 -8.50 12.75 -6.53
N GLY A 31 -9.54 12.65 -7.33
CA GLY A 31 -10.93 12.72 -6.85
C GLY A 31 -11.24 11.60 -5.85
N LEU A 32 -10.84 10.38 -6.17
CA LEU A 32 -11.04 9.21 -5.31
C LEU A 32 -10.24 9.32 -4.00
N ALA A 33 -8.97 9.73 -4.08
CA ALA A 33 -8.11 9.93 -2.92
C ALA A 33 -8.63 11.04 -1.99
N TYR A 34 -9.17 12.12 -2.57
CA TYR A 34 -9.81 13.18 -1.80
C TYR A 34 -11.08 12.68 -1.11
N TYR A 35 -11.90 11.90 -1.81
CA TYR A 35 -13.14 11.34 -1.24
C TYR A 35 -12.88 10.37 -0.08
N HIS A 36 -11.95 9.44 -0.24
CA HIS A 36 -11.64 8.44 0.80
C HIS A 36 -10.76 8.99 1.93
N GLY A 37 -10.00 10.05 1.67
CA GLY A 37 -8.96 10.53 2.56
C GLY A 37 -7.73 9.60 2.61
N THR A 38 -6.62 10.13 3.06
CA THR A 38 -5.37 9.38 3.23
C THR A 38 -5.17 9.08 4.72
N PRO A 39 -5.00 7.81 5.12
CA PRO A 39 -4.73 7.46 6.50
C PRO A 39 -3.40 8.09 6.95
N THR A 40 -3.40 8.71 8.12
CA THR A 40 -2.22 9.33 8.73
C THR A 40 -1.70 8.48 9.89
N THR A 41 -0.56 8.88 10.46
CA THR A 41 -0.03 8.27 11.67
C THR A 41 -0.74 8.76 12.94
N THR A 42 -1.71 9.66 12.80
CA THR A 42 -2.48 10.20 13.92
C THR A 42 -3.62 9.24 14.28
N VAL A 43 -3.76 8.96 15.56
CA VAL A 43 -4.84 8.15 16.12
C VAL A 43 -6.17 8.92 15.97
N GLY A 44 -7.12 8.36 15.25
CA GLY A 44 -8.50 8.86 15.19
C GLY A 44 -9.32 8.23 16.31
N ASP A 45 -9.86 7.05 16.06
CA ASP A 45 -10.68 6.33 17.05
C ASP A 45 -9.93 5.12 17.62
N LEU A 46 -10.22 4.79 18.88
CA LEU A 46 -9.68 3.62 19.56
C LEU A 46 -10.74 2.51 19.62
N ALA A 47 -10.34 1.29 19.30
CA ALA A 47 -11.18 0.13 19.46
C ALA A 47 -11.24 -0.28 20.95
N LYS A 48 -12.45 -0.37 21.49
CA LYS A 48 -12.67 -0.75 22.90
C LYS A 48 -12.10 -2.14 23.21
N GLY A 49 -11.39 -2.25 24.31
CA GLY A 49 -10.79 -3.50 24.78
C GLY A 49 -9.50 -3.89 24.06
N TYR A 50 -9.03 -3.10 23.12
CA TYR A 50 -7.76 -3.35 22.41
C TYR A 50 -6.55 -2.79 23.17
N PRO A 51 -5.34 -3.28 22.85
CA PRO A 51 -4.11 -2.87 23.54
C PRO A 51 -3.85 -1.37 23.57
N ALA A 52 -4.16 -0.66 22.49
CA ALA A 52 -3.95 0.79 22.40
C ALA A 52 -4.74 1.56 23.44
N GLU A 53 -6.03 1.21 23.63
CA GLU A 53 -6.89 1.82 24.64
C GLU A 53 -6.37 1.51 26.06
N LYS A 54 -6.05 0.23 26.33
CA LYS A 54 -5.55 -0.21 27.65
C LYS A 54 -4.21 0.41 28.02
N ALA A 55 -3.36 0.67 27.04
CA ALA A 55 -2.07 1.31 27.25
C ALA A 55 -2.17 2.84 27.42
N GLY A 56 -3.35 3.43 27.24
CA GLY A 56 -3.57 4.86 27.40
C GLY A 56 -3.25 5.72 26.19
N LEU A 57 -3.24 5.13 24.98
CA LEU A 57 -3.30 5.91 23.75
C LEU A 57 -4.60 6.73 23.74
N LYS A 58 -4.56 7.89 23.09
CA LYS A 58 -5.72 8.77 22.96
C LYS A 58 -5.92 9.21 21.50
N ALA A 59 -7.15 9.54 21.15
CA ALA A 59 -7.44 10.20 19.90
C ALA A 59 -6.65 11.52 19.81
N GLY A 60 -6.05 11.78 18.67
CA GLY A 60 -5.18 12.93 18.45
C GLY A 60 -3.68 12.65 18.65
N ASP A 61 -3.30 11.54 19.26
CA ASP A 61 -1.89 11.14 19.35
C ASP A 61 -1.31 10.90 17.97
N LYS A 62 -0.18 11.49 17.67
CA LYS A 62 0.57 11.21 16.44
C LYS A 62 1.68 10.23 16.73
N ILE A 63 1.64 9.06 16.10
CA ILE A 63 2.64 8.02 16.25
C ILE A 63 3.88 8.40 15.45
N GLU A 64 5.00 8.60 16.13
CA GLU A 64 6.28 9.01 15.52
C GLU A 64 7.30 7.85 15.46
N GLN A 65 7.21 6.91 16.41
CA GLN A 65 8.17 5.81 16.50
C GLN A 65 7.55 4.59 17.19
N ILE A 66 7.92 3.40 16.72
CA ILE A 66 7.56 2.11 17.33
C ILE A 66 8.85 1.33 17.56
N GLY A 67 9.18 1.05 18.83
CA GLY A 67 10.49 0.50 19.20
C GLY A 67 11.61 1.43 18.71
N ASN A 68 12.50 0.90 17.88
CA ASN A 68 13.63 1.65 17.29
C ASN A 68 13.33 2.17 15.87
N HIS A 69 12.13 1.95 15.35
CA HIS A 69 11.76 2.31 13.98
C HIS A 69 10.91 3.57 13.93
N LYS A 70 11.35 4.57 13.15
CA LYS A 70 10.55 5.76 12.87
C LYS A 70 9.37 5.40 11.96
N VAL A 71 8.22 5.99 12.23
CA VAL A 71 6.99 5.83 11.47
C VAL A 71 6.82 7.03 10.55
N LYS A 72 6.75 6.78 9.24
CA LYS A 72 6.55 7.81 8.22
C LYS A 72 5.10 7.85 7.72
N ASP A 73 4.50 6.68 7.59
CA ASP A 73 3.12 6.53 7.13
C ASP A 73 2.40 5.42 7.92
N TYR A 74 1.10 5.26 7.63
CA TYR A 74 0.27 4.27 8.32
C TYR A 74 0.70 2.82 8.03
N ASN A 75 1.22 2.55 6.84
CA ASN A 75 1.65 1.19 6.45
C ASN A 75 2.89 0.76 7.24
N ASP A 76 3.77 1.71 7.59
CA ASP A 76 4.92 1.42 8.45
C ASP A 76 4.49 0.85 9.79
N ILE A 77 3.38 1.35 10.37
CA ILE A 77 2.86 0.86 11.65
C ILE A 77 2.53 -0.63 11.56
N SER A 78 1.77 -1.03 10.56
CA SER A 78 1.41 -2.44 10.35
C SER A 78 2.65 -3.30 10.12
N ASN A 79 3.54 -2.85 9.23
CA ASN A 79 4.76 -3.58 8.90
C ASN A 79 5.70 -3.78 10.10
N ILE A 80 5.82 -2.76 10.97
CA ILE A 80 6.67 -2.85 12.16
C ILE A 80 6.04 -3.78 13.20
N LEU A 81 4.73 -3.69 13.40
CA LEU A 81 4.01 -4.55 14.33
C LEU A 81 4.08 -6.03 13.91
N ASP A 82 3.92 -6.32 12.63
CA ASP A 82 4.01 -7.68 12.10
C ASP A 82 5.43 -8.28 12.22
N LYS A 83 6.47 -7.44 12.05
CA LYS A 83 7.86 -7.86 12.28
C LYS A 83 8.17 -8.13 13.75
N ASN A 84 7.67 -7.31 14.64
CA ASN A 84 7.89 -7.43 16.09
C ASN A 84 7.01 -8.51 16.73
N LYS A 85 6.03 -9.03 15.98
CA LYS A 85 5.06 -10.02 16.45
C LYS A 85 4.42 -9.54 17.78
N SER A 86 4.02 -10.39 18.66
CA SER A 86 3.37 -10.00 19.93
C SER A 86 4.31 -9.45 21.02
N ALA A 87 5.55 -9.08 20.69
CA ALA A 87 6.46 -8.54 21.70
C ALA A 87 6.02 -7.16 22.19
N LYS A 88 6.08 -6.95 23.51
CA LYS A 88 5.85 -5.64 24.13
C LYS A 88 6.78 -4.60 23.51
N THR A 89 6.22 -3.54 22.99
CA THR A 89 6.94 -2.52 22.23
C THR A 89 6.58 -1.13 22.72
N THR A 90 7.58 -0.27 22.87
CA THR A 90 7.38 1.13 23.24
C THR A 90 6.99 1.94 22.01
N VAL A 91 5.85 2.59 22.06
CA VAL A 91 5.35 3.51 21.04
C VAL A 91 5.56 4.93 21.50
N LYS A 92 6.32 5.73 20.76
CA LYS A 92 6.47 7.16 21.02
C LYS A 92 5.45 7.93 20.21
N VAL A 93 4.69 8.74 20.93
CA VAL A 93 3.65 9.58 20.34
C VAL A 93 3.87 11.04 20.72
N GLU A 94 3.49 11.91 19.80
CA GLU A 94 3.36 13.35 20.08
C GLU A 94 1.93 13.63 20.51
N ARG A 95 1.76 14.16 21.71
CA ARG A 95 0.48 14.60 22.29
C ARG A 95 0.64 16.01 22.83
N ASP A 96 -0.15 16.95 22.30
CA ASP A 96 -0.12 18.37 22.67
C ASP A 96 1.30 18.96 22.58
N GLY A 97 2.04 18.64 21.52
CA GLY A 97 3.44 19.09 21.28
C GLY A 97 4.47 18.44 22.21
N LYS A 98 4.11 17.44 23.01
CA LYS A 98 5.03 16.74 23.92
C LYS A 98 5.18 15.28 23.51
N MET A 99 6.41 14.78 23.53
CA MET A 99 6.68 13.38 23.28
C MET A 99 6.31 12.53 24.51
N LYS A 100 5.54 11.47 24.31
CA LYS A 100 5.18 10.47 25.33
C LYS A 100 5.57 9.08 24.84
N SER A 101 6.07 8.27 25.78
CA SER A 101 6.35 6.87 25.52
C SER A 101 5.30 6.00 26.17
N ILE A 102 4.70 5.09 25.43
CA ILE A 102 3.62 4.22 25.84
C ILE A 102 4.01 2.79 25.47
N ASP A 103 4.01 1.90 26.44
CA ASP A 103 4.29 0.49 26.21
C ASP A 103 3.03 -0.24 25.80
N ILE A 104 3.05 -0.87 24.63
CA ILE A 104 1.91 -1.56 24.06
C ILE A 104 2.33 -2.98 23.68
N GLU A 105 1.49 -3.94 24.01
CA GLU A 105 1.62 -5.34 23.57
C GLU A 105 0.61 -5.60 22.44
N PRO A 106 1.06 -5.78 21.18
CA PRO A 106 0.14 -6.00 20.06
C PRO A 106 -0.66 -7.29 20.23
N LYS A 107 -1.94 -7.24 19.91
CA LYS A 107 -2.81 -8.42 19.93
C LYS A 107 -2.72 -9.17 18.60
N LYS A 108 -2.47 -10.47 18.68
CA LYS A 108 -2.59 -11.37 17.55
C LYS A 108 -4.05 -11.46 17.13
N THR A 109 -4.34 -11.18 15.85
CA THR A 109 -5.67 -11.30 15.25
C THR A 109 -5.57 -12.09 13.95
N GLU A 110 -6.47 -13.01 13.73
CA GLU A 110 -6.57 -13.77 12.50
C GLU A 110 -7.58 -13.13 11.58
N ILE A 111 -7.12 -12.71 10.39
CA ILE A 111 -7.98 -12.15 9.35
C ILE A 111 -8.13 -13.18 8.24
N LYS A 112 -9.37 -13.55 7.94
CA LYS A 112 -9.69 -14.38 6.78
C LYS A 112 -9.68 -13.51 5.52
N GLN A 113 -8.68 -13.65 4.68
CA GLN A 113 -8.60 -12.92 3.41
C GLN A 113 -9.43 -13.59 2.30
N THR A 114 -9.52 -14.90 2.32
CA THR A 114 -10.29 -15.71 1.35
C THR A 114 -10.77 -16.98 2.05
N LYS A 115 -11.69 -17.72 1.43
CA LYS A 115 -12.27 -18.96 2.01
C LYS A 115 -11.24 -19.94 2.59
N ASN A 116 -10.00 -19.95 2.07
CA ASN A 116 -8.94 -20.90 2.46
C ASN A 116 -7.64 -20.27 2.98
N LYS A 117 -7.55 -18.93 3.13
CA LYS A 117 -6.32 -18.29 3.60
C LYS A 117 -6.62 -17.42 4.81
N THR A 118 -6.12 -17.87 5.96
CA THR A 118 -6.12 -17.09 7.21
C THR A 118 -4.75 -16.45 7.35
N GLU A 119 -4.70 -15.15 7.47
CA GLU A 119 -3.45 -14.41 7.75
C GLU A 119 -3.46 -13.92 9.20
N THR A 120 -2.34 -14.14 9.86
CA THR A 120 -2.13 -13.63 11.22
C THR A 120 -1.57 -12.23 11.11
N VAL A 121 -2.27 -11.25 11.66
CA VAL A 121 -1.82 -9.86 11.77
C VAL A 121 -1.73 -9.42 13.22
N TYR A 122 -0.79 -8.54 13.51
CA TYR A 122 -0.60 -7.98 14.84
C TYR A 122 -1.16 -6.57 14.89
N GLN A 123 -2.14 -6.34 15.76
CA GLN A 123 -2.88 -5.08 15.81
C GLN A 123 -2.87 -4.50 17.22
N ILE A 124 -2.78 -3.18 17.29
CA ILE A 124 -2.93 -2.45 18.55
C ILE A 124 -4.34 -1.89 18.73
N GLY A 125 -5.15 -1.84 17.68
CA GLY A 125 -6.58 -1.52 17.74
C GLY A 125 -6.90 -0.04 17.75
N PHE A 126 -6.45 0.70 16.75
CA PHE A 126 -6.89 2.06 16.48
C PHE A 126 -7.25 2.26 15.02
N LYS A 127 -8.06 3.25 14.73
CA LYS A 127 -8.32 3.73 13.37
C LYS A 127 -7.50 4.99 13.13
N PRO A 128 -6.78 5.11 12.00
CA PRO A 128 -6.05 6.32 11.70
C PRO A 128 -7.02 7.47 11.41
N LYS A 129 -6.61 8.68 11.75
CA LYS A 129 -7.28 9.88 11.27
C LYS A 129 -7.00 10.01 9.78
N ALA A 130 -8.03 10.18 8.98
CA ALA A 130 -7.90 10.45 7.56
C ALA A 130 -7.69 11.96 7.32
N GLU A 131 -6.75 12.29 6.45
CA GLU A 131 -6.56 13.64 5.92
C GLU A 131 -6.99 13.71 4.47
N HIS A 132 -7.80 14.70 4.14
CA HIS A 132 -8.23 14.98 2.77
C HIS A 132 -7.19 15.89 2.08
N THR A 133 -6.07 15.29 1.68
CA THR A 133 -5.00 15.97 0.95
C THR A 133 -4.82 15.35 -0.42
N VAL A 134 -4.48 16.16 -1.42
CA VAL A 134 -4.24 15.69 -2.79
C VAL A 134 -2.75 15.43 -3.08
N PHE A 135 -1.85 16.04 -2.32
CA PHE A 135 -0.40 15.94 -2.58
C PHE A 135 0.19 14.59 -2.17
N LYS A 136 -0.12 14.09 -0.96
CA LYS A 136 0.41 12.80 -0.48
C LYS A 136 0.01 11.62 -1.39
N PRO A 137 -1.29 11.47 -1.78
CA PRO A 137 -1.69 10.42 -2.71
C PRO A 137 -1.05 10.56 -4.10
N LEU A 138 -0.85 11.78 -4.58
CA LEU A 138 -0.21 12.02 -5.88
C LEU A 138 1.25 11.51 -5.88
N VAL A 139 2.02 11.87 -4.87
CA VAL A 139 3.42 11.41 -4.72
C VAL A 139 3.47 9.89 -4.56
N ALA A 140 2.63 9.33 -3.68
CA ALA A 140 2.54 7.89 -3.48
C ALA A 140 2.11 7.15 -4.76
N GLY A 141 1.18 7.73 -5.54
CA GLY A 141 0.74 7.19 -6.83
C GLY A 141 1.86 7.14 -7.86
N VAL A 142 2.66 8.19 -7.95
CA VAL A 142 3.85 8.23 -8.84
C VAL A 142 4.86 7.17 -8.41
N GLU A 143 5.16 7.05 -7.13
CA GLU A 143 6.07 6.02 -6.61
C GLU A 143 5.56 4.60 -6.90
N GLN A 144 4.28 4.34 -6.67
CA GLN A 144 3.64 3.07 -6.98
C GLN A 144 3.67 2.76 -8.48
N PHE A 145 3.47 3.76 -9.33
CA PHE A 145 3.55 3.61 -10.78
C PHE A 145 4.95 3.14 -11.23
N PHE A 146 6.01 3.76 -10.72
CA PHE A 146 7.37 3.33 -11.03
C PHE A 146 7.68 1.93 -10.48
N LYS A 147 7.22 1.60 -9.27
CA LYS A 147 7.36 0.25 -8.69
C LYS A 147 6.64 -0.80 -9.53
N ALA A 148 5.40 -0.53 -9.93
CA ALA A 148 4.63 -1.42 -10.81
C ALA A 148 5.28 -1.56 -12.18
N GLY A 149 5.74 -0.46 -12.77
CA GLY A 149 6.46 -0.47 -14.04
C GLY A 149 7.73 -1.32 -13.99
N THR A 150 8.52 -1.19 -12.93
CA THR A 150 9.71 -2.03 -12.71
C THR A 150 9.35 -3.50 -12.56
N LEU A 151 8.29 -3.80 -11.80
CA LEU A 151 7.81 -5.17 -11.60
C LEU A 151 7.37 -5.80 -12.94
N ILE A 152 6.57 -5.07 -13.73
CA ILE A 152 6.12 -5.54 -15.05
C ILE A 152 7.31 -5.73 -15.99
N PHE A 153 8.24 -4.78 -16.01
CA PHE A 153 9.43 -4.86 -16.85
C PHE A 153 10.28 -6.08 -16.48
N THR A 154 10.55 -6.30 -15.19
CA THR A 154 11.32 -7.47 -14.73
C THR A 154 10.59 -8.78 -15.01
N ALA A 155 9.26 -8.82 -14.88
CA ALA A 155 8.46 -9.99 -15.23
C ALA A 155 8.53 -10.31 -16.75
N VAL A 156 8.41 -9.28 -17.61
CA VAL A 156 8.51 -9.44 -19.06
C VAL A 156 9.91 -9.89 -19.46
N VAL A 157 10.96 -9.27 -18.92
CA VAL A 157 12.35 -9.68 -19.19
C VAL A 157 12.60 -11.10 -18.69
N GLY A 158 12.11 -11.46 -17.52
CA GLY A 158 12.19 -12.82 -16.97
C GLY A 158 11.47 -13.84 -17.86
N MET A 159 10.30 -13.49 -18.36
CA MET A 159 9.55 -14.34 -19.31
C MET A 159 10.28 -14.53 -20.63
N ILE A 160 10.84 -13.47 -21.19
CA ILE A 160 11.65 -13.55 -22.42
C ILE A 160 12.90 -14.41 -22.18
N ALA A 161 13.60 -14.19 -21.05
CA ALA A 161 14.79 -14.97 -20.70
C ALA A 161 14.46 -16.46 -20.54
N SER A 162 13.32 -16.81 -19.93
CA SER A 162 12.90 -18.21 -19.75
C SER A 162 12.61 -18.92 -21.05
N ILE A 163 12.14 -18.19 -22.09
CA ILE A 163 11.97 -18.75 -23.45
C ILE A 163 13.34 -19.17 -24.04
N PHE A 164 14.38 -18.34 -23.84
CA PHE A 164 15.73 -18.63 -24.36
C PHE A 164 16.49 -19.67 -23.55
N THR A 165 16.18 -19.83 -22.26
CA THR A 165 16.84 -20.80 -21.37
C THR A 165 16.14 -22.16 -21.31
N GLY A 166 15.03 -22.35 -22.05
CA GLY A 166 14.27 -23.61 -22.06
C GLY A 166 13.49 -23.89 -20.76
N GLY A 167 13.43 -22.93 -19.85
CA GLY A 167 12.73 -23.04 -18.56
C GLY A 167 11.28 -22.51 -18.57
N PHE A 168 10.70 -22.30 -19.76
CA PHE A 168 9.33 -21.80 -19.88
C PHE A 168 8.34 -22.91 -19.55
N SER A 169 7.71 -22.86 -18.37
CA SER A 169 6.53 -23.65 -18.07
C SER A 169 5.29 -22.77 -18.14
N LEU A 170 4.22 -23.28 -18.76
CA LEU A 170 2.93 -22.58 -18.86
C LEU A 170 2.29 -22.33 -17.48
N ASP A 171 2.77 -23.03 -16.44
CA ASP A 171 2.33 -22.80 -15.05
C ASP A 171 2.69 -21.41 -14.51
N MET A 172 3.68 -20.73 -15.10
CA MET A 172 3.99 -19.33 -14.77
C MET A 172 2.94 -18.34 -15.28
N LEU A 173 2.08 -18.75 -16.22
CA LEU A 173 0.98 -17.95 -16.75
C LEU A 173 -0.35 -18.17 -16.02
N ASN A 174 -0.31 -18.83 -14.85
CA ASN A 174 -1.50 -18.98 -14.01
C ASN A 174 -2.02 -17.63 -13.54
N GLY A 175 -2.68 -16.93 -14.45
CA GLY A 175 -3.52 -15.79 -14.14
C GLY A 175 -4.72 -16.19 -13.27
N PRO A 176 -5.62 -15.26 -12.94
CA PRO A 176 -6.79 -15.50 -12.09
C PRO A 176 -7.62 -16.72 -12.49
N VAL A 177 -7.57 -17.12 -13.77
CA VAL A 177 -8.30 -18.30 -14.30
C VAL A 177 -7.61 -19.62 -13.93
N GLY A 178 -6.28 -19.66 -13.82
CA GLY A 178 -5.55 -20.87 -13.44
C GLY A 178 -5.73 -21.26 -11.96
N ILE A 179 -6.11 -20.30 -11.12
CA ILE A 179 -6.41 -20.56 -9.70
C ILE A 179 -7.67 -21.39 -9.52
N TYR A 180 -8.63 -21.30 -10.46
CA TYR A 180 -9.87 -22.08 -10.40
C TYR A 180 -9.69 -23.57 -10.72
N HIS A 181 -8.67 -23.94 -11.51
CA HIS A 181 -8.44 -25.34 -11.90
C HIS A 181 -7.74 -26.18 -10.83
N ASN A 182 -7.06 -25.55 -9.87
CA ASN A 182 -6.37 -26.24 -8.76
C ASN A 182 -7.25 -26.41 -7.50
N VAL A 183 -8.54 -26.06 -7.56
CA VAL A 183 -9.45 -26.14 -6.40
C VAL A 183 -10.33 -27.40 -6.46
N ASP A 184 -10.38 -28.11 -7.61
CA ASP A 184 -11.24 -29.30 -7.84
C ASP A 184 -10.48 -30.62 -7.95
N SER A 185 -9.23 -30.68 -7.45
CA SER A 185 -8.45 -31.92 -7.40
C SER A 185 -7.96 -32.24 -5.99
#